data_43d02daadf57b9f0fc7f73bb818d5249
#
_entry.id   43d02daadf57b9f0fc7f73bb818d5249
#
_cell.length_a   1.000
_cell.length_b   1.000
_cell.length_c   1.000
_cell.angle_alpha   90.00
_cell.angle_beta   90.00
_cell.angle_gamma   90.00
#
_symmetry.space_group_name_H-M   'P 1'
#
loop_
_entity.id
_entity.type
_entity.pdbx_description
1 polymer ?
#
loop_
_entity_poly.entity_id
_entity_poly.type
_entity_poly.pdbx_seq_one_letter_code
_entity_poly.pdbx_strand_id
1 'polypeptide(L)'
;KAIRRQRQMCIRDSLALIGIVFTMAAKSDSKKNIGNILLGFAVLMFGMETMSAAVEPLKDVEAFTNILTMFQNPILGVLAGAVLTAVIQSSSASVGILQALSSTGKITFGAAIPIIMGQNIGTCVTALISCIGASKNAKRAAMVHLYFNIIGTVLFLVLFYAANAIFNFAFVSDSVTPFNIAIVHTIFNVVATAVLLPFNKLLEKLARMTIKEGAEESTFGLLDERFLQTPSFAVEQCMTLATNMAYMVKESFTMAQECVAKYSESIDRKIIETENLADEYEDALGAYLVKLSAKSLNESDSQKVSILLHAISDFEKMTDY
;
A
#
# COMPACT_ATOMS: atom_id res chain seq x y z
N LYS A 1 -3.28 33.63 19.55
CA LYS A 1 -3.75 32.19 19.55
C LYS A 1 -5.29 32.13 19.47
N ALA A 2 -6.07 32.88 20.27
CA ALA A 2 -7.54 32.85 20.28
C ALA A 2 -8.17 33.13 18.90
N ILE A 3 -7.77 34.22 18.21
CA ILE A 3 -8.27 34.58 16.87
C ILE A 3 -8.03 33.49 15.85
N ARG A 4 -6.87 32.86 15.90
CA ARG A 4 -6.52 31.74 14.96
C ARG A 4 -7.39 30.51 15.20
N ARG A 5 -7.66 30.19 16.49
CA ARG A 5 -8.52 29.06 16.87
C ARG A 5 -9.97 29.32 16.42
N GLN A 6 -10.48 30.56 16.67
CA GLN A 6 -11.81 30.94 16.20
C GLN A 6 -11.97 30.90 14.70
N ARG A 7 -10.95 31.31 13.93
CA ARG A 7 -10.97 31.23 12.46
C ARG A 7 -11.00 29.78 11.96
N GLN A 8 -10.26 28.88 12.60
CA GLN A 8 -10.28 27.45 12.27
C GLN A 8 -11.64 26.81 12.56
N MET A 9 -12.27 27.15 13.68
CA MET A 9 -13.63 26.71 14.02
C MET A 9 -14.64 27.19 12.98
N CYS A 10 -14.61 28.45 12.55
CA CYS A 10 -15.50 28.98 11.52
C CYS A 10 -15.33 28.24 10.17
N ILE A 11 -14.08 27.96 9.75
CA ILE A 11 -13.81 27.22 8.52
C ILE A 11 -14.39 25.80 8.61
N ARG A 12 -14.13 25.09 9.71
CA ARG A 12 -14.64 23.73 9.96
C ARG A 12 -16.16 23.68 9.91
N ASP A 13 -16.82 24.60 10.63
CA ASP A 13 -18.27 24.64 10.73
C ASP A 13 -18.93 24.99 9.38
N SER A 14 -18.28 25.88 8.61
CA SER A 14 -18.71 26.19 7.23
C SER A 14 -18.57 24.99 6.31
N LEU A 15 -17.46 24.25 6.37
CA LEU A 15 -17.25 23.04 5.60
C LEU A 15 -18.27 21.95 5.96
N ALA A 16 -18.56 21.78 7.26
CA ALA A 16 -19.57 20.84 7.73
C ALA A 16 -20.97 21.20 7.21
N LEU A 17 -21.35 22.47 7.29
CA LEU A 17 -22.66 22.95 6.82
C LEU A 17 -22.81 22.73 5.31
N ILE A 18 -21.81 23.15 4.51
CA ILE A 18 -21.84 22.98 3.06
C ILE A 18 -21.85 21.48 2.71
N GLY A 19 -21.06 20.68 3.42
CA GLY A 19 -21.02 19.22 3.22
C GLY A 19 -22.36 18.56 3.48
N ILE A 20 -23.05 18.89 4.57
CA ILE A 20 -24.39 18.38 4.90
C ILE A 20 -25.40 18.80 3.84
N VAL A 21 -25.42 20.07 3.43
CA VAL A 21 -26.33 20.56 2.40
C VAL A 21 -26.13 19.81 1.08
N PHE A 22 -24.89 19.59 0.64
CA PHE A 22 -24.62 18.85 -0.59
C PHE A 22 -25.00 17.38 -0.48
N THR A 23 -24.74 16.74 0.66
CA THR A 23 -25.10 15.34 0.87
C THR A 23 -26.61 15.11 0.89
N MET A 24 -27.38 16.04 1.52
CA MET A 24 -28.82 15.90 1.70
C MET A 24 -29.64 16.46 0.50
N ALA A 25 -29.23 17.57 -0.08
CA ALA A 25 -30.04 18.29 -1.08
C ALA A 25 -29.62 18.02 -2.53
N ALA A 26 -28.42 17.52 -2.78
CA ALA A 26 -27.97 17.28 -4.17
C ALA A 26 -28.61 16.04 -4.78
N LYS A 27 -29.08 16.19 -6.04
CA LYS A 27 -29.62 15.07 -6.81
C LYS A 27 -28.56 14.27 -7.56
N SER A 28 -27.38 14.86 -7.81
CA SER A 28 -26.28 14.24 -8.54
C SER A 28 -25.31 13.56 -7.57
N ASP A 29 -24.90 12.32 -7.85
CA ASP A 29 -23.94 11.56 -7.04
C ASP A 29 -22.58 12.26 -6.93
N SER A 30 -22.13 12.94 -7.99
CA SER A 30 -20.90 13.73 -7.95
C SER A 30 -20.95 14.83 -6.88
N LYS A 31 -22.08 15.53 -6.76
CA LYS A 31 -22.26 16.58 -5.75
C LYS A 31 -22.41 16.00 -4.35
N LYS A 32 -23.04 14.84 -4.18
CA LYS A 32 -23.09 14.10 -2.91
C LYS A 32 -21.68 13.68 -2.46
N ASN A 33 -20.87 13.18 -3.40
CA ASN A 33 -19.49 12.80 -3.11
C ASN A 33 -18.64 13.99 -2.65
N ILE A 34 -18.79 15.18 -3.29
CA ILE A 34 -18.16 16.41 -2.82
C ILE A 34 -18.64 16.75 -1.39
N GLY A 35 -19.95 16.62 -1.12
CA GLY A 35 -20.51 16.82 0.20
C GLY A 35 -19.88 15.90 1.25
N ASN A 36 -19.74 14.62 0.94
CA ASN A 36 -19.12 13.64 1.81
C ASN A 36 -17.62 13.95 2.07
N ILE A 37 -16.89 14.41 1.05
CA ILE A 37 -15.49 14.83 1.20
C ILE A 37 -15.38 16.03 2.16
N LEU A 38 -16.21 17.05 1.96
CA LEU A 38 -16.22 18.23 2.83
C LEU A 38 -16.58 17.90 4.28
N LEU A 39 -17.58 17.04 4.45
CA LEU A 39 -18.02 16.58 5.77
C LEU A 39 -16.92 15.75 6.46
N GLY A 40 -16.30 14.81 5.73
CA GLY A 40 -15.18 14.01 6.25
C GLY A 40 -14.01 14.89 6.67
N PHE A 41 -13.68 15.94 5.90
CA PHE A 41 -12.64 16.89 6.25
C PHE A 41 -12.98 17.72 7.50
N ALA A 42 -14.24 18.14 7.65
CA ALA A 42 -14.71 18.82 8.85
C ALA A 42 -14.62 17.93 10.10
N VAL A 43 -14.99 16.65 10.00
CA VAL A 43 -14.84 15.65 11.08
C VAL A 43 -13.38 15.44 11.45
N LEU A 44 -12.48 15.35 10.46
CA LEU A 44 -11.05 15.26 10.69
C LEU A 44 -10.51 16.47 11.47
N MET A 45 -10.88 17.69 11.07
CA MET A 45 -10.49 18.92 11.77
C MET A 45 -10.99 18.95 13.22
N PHE A 46 -12.23 18.50 13.45
CA PHE A 46 -12.81 18.38 14.79
C PHE A 46 -12.03 17.38 15.65
N GLY A 47 -11.71 16.20 15.10
CA GLY A 47 -10.94 15.19 15.80
C GLY A 47 -9.54 15.67 16.19
N MET A 48 -8.84 16.39 15.30
CA MET A 48 -7.52 16.96 15.58
C MET A 48 -7.59 18.04 16.69
N GLU A 49 -8.63 18.87 16.69
CA GLU A 49 -8.83 19.87 17.74
C GLU A 49 -9.10 19.21 19.10
N THR A 50 -9.94 18.17 19.10
CA THR A 50 -10.26 17.39 20.31
C THR A 50 -9.01 16.70 20.86
N MET A 51 -8.21 16.06 20.01
CA MET A 51 -6.93 15.45 20.43
C MET A 51 -5.98 16.51 21.01
N SER A 52 -5.84 17.66 20.36
CA SER A 52 -4.96 18.73 20.84
C SER A 52 -5.41 19.27 22.20
N ALA A 53 -6.71 19.40 22.42
CA ALA A 53 -7.27 19.81 23.70
C ALA A 53 -7.04 18.76 24.80
N ALA A 54 -7.17 17.48 24.47
CA ALA A 54 -6.95 16.38 25.41
C ALA A 54 -5.50 16.27 25.89
N VAL A 55 -4.52 16.59 25.02
CA VAL A 55 -3.09 16.51 25.37
C VAL A 55 -2.52 17.83 25.94
N GLU A 56 -3.26 18.94 25.85
CA GLU A 56 -2.80 20.24 26.35
C GLU A 56 -2.38 20.24 27.83
N PRO A 57 -3.07 19.55 28.76
CA PRO A 57 -2.66 19.48 30.17
C PRO A 57 -1.31 18.76 30.38
N LEU A 58 -0.88 17.91 29.45
CA LEU A 58 0.38 17.15 29.57
C LEU A 58 1.62 18.05 29.50
N LYS A 59 1.49 19.26 28.96
CA LYS A 59 2.61 20.21 28.85
C LYS A 59 3.25 20.56 30.20
N ASP A 60 2.45 20.50 31.29
CA ASP A 60 2.86 20.85 32.62
C ASP A 60 3.26 19.64 33.49
N VAL A 61 3.21 18.44 32.90
CA VAL A 61 3.59 17.17 33.55
C VAL A 61 5.09 16.89 33.31
N GLU A 62 5.89 16.91 34.36
CA GLU A 62 7.35 16.72 34.29
C GLU A 62 7.72 15.35 33.71
N ALA A 63 7.04 14.27 34.11
CA ALA A 63 7.25 12.92 33.58
C ALA A 63 7.04 12.86 32.05
N PHE A 64 6.06 13.57 31.54
CA PHE A 64 5.80 13.66 30.11
C PHE A 64 6.95 14.37 29.38
N THR A 65 7.44 15.48 29.91
CA THR A 65 8.58 16.21 29.34
C THR A 65 9.83 15.34 29.34
N ASN A 66 10.09 14.58 30.40
CA ASN A 66 11.23 13.68 30.49
C ASN A 66 11.17 12.54 29.46
N ILE A 67 9.99 11.96 29.23
CA ILE A 67 9.79 10.96 28.16
C ILE A 67 10.08 11.57 26.79
N LEU A 68 9.62 12.79 26.53
CA LEU A 68 9.86 13.45 25.23
C LEU A 68 11.34 13.73 24.99
N THR A 69 12.14 14.03 26.04
CA THR A 69 13.58 14.23 25.89
C THR A 69 14.33 12.96 25.53
N MET A 70 13.83 11.78 25.93
CA MET A 70 14.42 10.50 25.52
C MET A 70 14.35 10.30 23.99
N PHE A 71 13.33 10.83 23.34
CA PHE A 71 13.15 10.72 21.88
C PHE A 71 14.06 11.66 21.07
N GLN A 72 14.88 12.48 21.72
CA GLN A 72 15.99 13.20 21.08
C GLN A 72 17.09 12.20 20.63
N ASN A 73 17.15 11.01 21.24
CA ASN A 73 17.94 9.92 20.69
C ASN A 73 17.28 9.41 19.40
N PRO A 74 17.98 9.46 18.25
CA PRO A 74 17.38 9.12 16.96
C PRO A 74 16.81 7.70 16.91
N ILE A 75 17.50 6.73 17.52
CA ILE A 75 17.08 5.33 17.52
C ILE A 75 15.78 5.16 18.32
N LEU A 76 15.72 5.77 19.52
CA LEU A 76 14.50 5.72 20.34
C LEU A 76 13.34 6.46 19.69
N GLY A 77 13.59 7.59 19.03
CA GLY A 77 12.59 8.32 18.27
C GLY A 77 12.00 7.48 17.12
N VAL A 78 12.87 6.83 16.32
CA VAL A 78 12.42 5.93 15.24
C VAL A 78 11.61 4.76 15.80
N LEU A 79 12.10 4.10 16.86
CA LEU A 79 11.38 2.99 17.47
C LEU A 79 10.01 3.41 18.01
N ALA A 80 9.95 4.56 18.70
CA ALA A 80 8.69 5.09 19.23
C ALA A 80 7.67 5.36 18.10
N GLY A 81 8.09 6.02 17.01
CA GLY A 81 7.24 6.27 15.84
C GLY A 81 6.78 4.99 15.17
N ALA A 82 7.70 4.02 14.99
CA ALA A 82 7.41 2.73 14.37
C ALA A 82 6.40 1.91 15.20
N VAL A 83 6.63 1.77 16.50
CA VAL A 83 5.75 1.02 17.41
C VAL A 83 4.37 1.68 17.48
N LEU A 84 4.33 3.01 17.66
CA LEU A 84 3.06 3.75 17.73
C LEU A 84 2.22 3.51 16.46
N THR A 85 2.81 3.64 15.29
CA THR A 85 2.09 3.47 14.03
C THR A 85 1.73 2.00 13.78
N ALA A 86 2.59 1.07 14.13
CA ALA A 86 2.32 -0.37 14.01
C ALA A 86 1.13 -0.80 14.88
N VAL A 87 1.01 -0.27 16.10
CA VAL A 87 -0.10 -0.56 17.01
C VAL A 87 -1.40 0.06 16.51
N ILE A 88 -1.36 1.35 16.12
CA ILE A 88 -2.54 2.07 15.63
C ILE A 88 -2.97 1.59 14.25
N GLN A 89 -2.05 1.08 13.44
CA GLN A 89 -2.25 0.65 12.05
C GLN A 89 -2.81 1.76 11.12
N SER A 90 -2.59 3.02 11.51
CA SER A 90 -2.99 4.20 10.76
C SER A 90 -1.91 5.27 10.85
N SER A 91 -1.22 5.51 9.75
CA SER A 91 -0.20 6.57 9.67
C SER A 91 -0.79 7.96 9.87
N SER A 92 -1.96 8.21 9.29
CA SER A 92 -2.64 9.50 9.45
C SER A 92 -3.00 9.79 10.91
N ALA A 93 -3.50 8.78 11.63
CA ALA A 93 -3.81 8.92 13.06
C ALA A 93 -2.51 9.10 13.87
N SER A 94 -1.45 8.36 13.59
CA SER A 94 -0.16 8.47 14.27
C SER A 94 0.47 9.86 14.06
N VAL A 95 0.46 10.37 12.83
CA VAL A 95 0.92 11.74 12.54
C VAL A 95 0.04 12.77 13.23
N GLY A 96 -1.29 12.57 13.25
CA GLY A 96 -2.24 13.44 13.97
C GLY A 96 -1.96 13.50 15.46
N ILE A 97 -1.61 12.38 16.11
CA ILE A 97 -1.20 12.36 17.52
C ILE A 97 0.08 13.17 17.72
N LEU A 98 1.09 13.00 16.87
CA LEU A 98 2.33 13.78 16.96
C LEU A 98 2.06 15.29 16.77
N GLN A 99 1.18 15.64 15.83
CA GLN A 99 0.74 17.03 15.62
C GLN A 99 0.00 17.58 16.84
N ALA A 100 -0.89 16.79 17.46
CA ALA A 100 -1.57 17.18 18.69
C ALA A 100 -0.56 17.41 19.82
N LEU A 101 0.38 16.48 20.03
CA LEU A 101 1.43 16.61 21.03
C LEU A 101 2.35 17.82 20.77
N SER A 102 2.63 18.17 19.52
CA SER A 102 3.43 19.36 19.18
C SER A 102 2.78 20.66 19.64
N SER A 103 1.45 20.68 19.80
CA SER A 103 0.72 21.84 20.30
C SER A 103 1.08 22.19 21.75
N THR A 104 1.65 21.26 22.51
CA THR A 104 2.20 21.51 23.86
C THR A 104 3.43 22.43 23.84
N GLY A 105 4.10 22.56 22.68
CA GLY A 105 5.34 23.31 22.52
C GLY A 105 6.59 22.63 23.10
N LYS A 106 6.47 21.37 23.54
CA LYS A 106 7.56 20.60 24.16
C LYS A 106 8.33 19.70 23.20
N ILE A 107 7.79 19.46 22.00
CA ILE A 107 8.45 18.63 21.00
C ILE A 107 9.33 19.49 20.11
N THR A 108 10.62 19.17 20.04
CA THR A 108 11.60 19.83 19.15
C THR A 108 11.71 19.12 17.81
N PHE A 109 12.32 19.79 16.81
CA PHE A 109 12.64 19.16 15.53
C PHE A 109 13.56 17.94 15.74
N GLY A 110 14.51 18.00 16.66
CA GLY A 110 15.40 16.90 16.97
C GLY A 110 14.68 15.61 17.42
N ALA A 111 13.57 15.75 18.13
CA ALA A 111 12.73 14.61 18.52
C ALA A 111 11.70 14.24 17.42
N ALA A 112 11.08 15.22 16.77
CA ALA A 112 10.03 14.98 15.81
C ALA A 112 10.52 14.27 14.53
N ILE A 113 11.69 14.64 14.00
CA ILE A 113 12.23 14.06 12.76
C ILE A 113 12.40 12.54 12.88
N PRO A 114 13.10 11.99 13.87
CA PRO A 114 13.22 10.54 14.04
C PRO A 114 11.86 9.84 14.23
N ILE A 115 10.95 10.44 14.99
CA ILE A 115 9.60 9.88 15.21
C ILE A 115 8.85 9.78 13.87
N ILE A 116 8.87 10.83 13.04
CA ILE A 116 8.23 10.83 11.71
C ILE A 116 8.82 9.74 10.82
N MET A 117 10.14 9.56 10.82
CA MET A 117 10.80 8.50 10.07
C MET A 117 10.35 7.12 10.55
N GLY A 118 10.24 6.94 11.86
CA GLY A 118 9.72 5.71 12.45
C GLY A 118 8.26 5.44 12.08
N GLN A 119 7.41 6.46 12.06
CA GLN A 119 6.01 6.32 11.65
C GLN A 119 5.89 5.77 10.23
N ASN A 120 6.78 6.14 9.31
CA ASN A 120 6.80 5.58 7.96
C ASN A 120 7.18 4.08 7.96
N ILE A 121 8.13 3.64 8.78
CA ILE A 121 8.43 2.21 8.95
C ILE A 121 7.23 1.47 9.55
N GLY A 122 6.57 2.06 10.55
CA GLY A 122 5.40 1.46 11.21
C GLY A 122 4.22 1.21 10.26
N THR A 123 4.07 2.01 9.19
CA THR A 123 3.02 1.79 8.17
C THR A 123 3.18 0.46 7.43
N CYS A 124 4.41 -0.07 7.34
CA CYS A 124 4.68 -1.32 6.64
C CYS A 124 4.04 -2.52 7.34
N VAL A 125 3.78 -2.42 8.64
CA VAL A 125 3.19 -3.51 9.44
C VAL A 125 1.81 -3.92 8.91
N THR A 126 1.00 -2.97 8.43
CA THR A 126 -0.31 -3.27 7.83
C THR A 126 -0.17 -4.12 6.57
N ALA A 127 0.80 -3.78 5.69
CA ALA A 127 1.08 -4.56 4.49
C ALA A 127 1.63 -5.95 4.83
N LEU A 128 2.51 -6.06 5.85
CA LEU A 128 3.05 -7.33 6.31
C LEU A 128 1.97 -8.24 6.90
N ILE A 129 1.05 -7.71 7.69
CA ILE A 129 -0.09 -8.48 8.22
C ILE A 129 -1.01 -8.91 7.08
N SER A 130 -1.32 -8.02 6.15
CA SER A 130 -2.21 -8.31 5.01
C SER A 130 -1.64 -9.36 4.06
N CYS A 131 -0.33 -9.56 4.02
CA CYS A 131 0.29 -10.57 3.18
C CYS A 131 0.42 -11.97 3.84
N ILE A 132 -0.06 -12.15 5.09
CA ILE A 132 -0.13 -13.46 5.73
C ILE A 132 -1.14 -14.32 4.95
N GLY A 133 -0.71 -15.49 4.50
CA GLY A 133 -1.53 -16.35 3.64
C GLY A 133 -1.64 -15.91 2.17
N ALA A 134 -1.05 -14.76 1.79
CA ALA A 134 -1.07 -14.29 0.42
C ALA A 134 0.02 -14.93 -0.46
N SER A 135 -0.10 -14.72 -1.78
CA SER A 135 0.87 -15.17 -2.78
C SER A 135 2.29 -14.63 -2.50
N LYS A 136 3.31 -15.30 -3.02
CA LYS A 136 4.71 -14.88 -2.90
C LYS A 136 4.94 -13.47 -3.46
N ASN A 137 4.26 -13.11 -4.55
CA ASN A 137 4.37 -11.78 -5.13
C ASN A 137 3.76 -10.70 -4.23
N ALA A 138 2.65 -10.97 -3.55
CA ALA A 138 2.10 -10.07 -2.54
C ALA A 138 3.05 -9.90 -1.34
N LYS A 139 3.68 -10.99 -0.87
CA LYS A 139 4.72 -10.94 0.17
C LYS A 139 5.94 -10.13 -0.27
N ARG A 140 6.39 -10.32 -1.52
CA ARG A 140 7.49 -9.52 -2.11
C ARG A 140 7.15 -8.05 -2.19
N ALA A 141 5.92 -7.69 -2.57
CA ALA A 141 5.46 -6.30 -2.59
C ALA A 141 5.48 -5.67 -1.19
N ALA A 142 5.03 -6.39 -0.16
CA ALA A 142 5.12 -5.95 1.23
C ALA A 142 6.58 -5.77 1.69
N MET A 143 7.49 -6.65 1.26
CA MET A 143 8.93 -6.53 1.55
C MET A 143 9.57 -5.35 0.83
N VAL A 144 9.20 -5.06 -0.43
CA VAL A 144 9.65 -3.85 -1.14
C VAL A 144 9.23 -2.60 -0.37
N HIS A 145 7.98 -2.54 0.09
CA HIS A 145 7.48 -1.42 0.91
C HIS A 145 8.29 -1.26 2.21
N LEU A 146 8.59 -2.37 2.90
CA LEU A 146 9.40 -2.35 4.11
C LEU A 146 10.83 -1.86 3.83
N TYR A 147 11.50 -2.41 2.82
CA TYR A 147 12.87 -2.00 2.46
C TYR A 147 12.94 -0.55 2.01
N PHE A 148 11.96 -0.08 1.23
CA PHE A 148 11.87 1.31 0.85
C PHE A 148 11.87 2.23 2.08
N ASN A 149 11.02 1.95 3.07
CA ASN A 149 10.91 2.78 4.26
C ASN A 149 12.13 2.66 5.19
N ILE A 150 12.71 1.47 5.36
CA ILE A 150 13.92 1.29 6.18
C ILE A 150 15.11 2.00 5.53
N ILE A 151 15.38 1.74 4.24
CA ILE A 151 16.51 2.33 3.53
C ILE A 151 16.34 3.85 3.44
N GLY A 152 15.13 4.32 3.11
CA GLY A 152 14.81 5.75 3.07
C GLY A 152 15.02 6.43 4.43
N THR A 153 14.59 5.81 5.51
CA THR A 153 14.79 6.31 6.88
C THR A 153 16.28 6.38 7.24
N VAL A 154 17.02 5.29 7.02
CA VAL A 154 18.46 5.25 7.34
C VAL A 154 19.22 6.30 6.53
N LEU A 155 18.97 6.36 5.22
CA LEU A 155 19.62 7.32 4.33
C LEU A 155 19.32 8.76 4.77
N PHE A 156 18.05 9.08 5.01
CA PHE A 156 17.64 10.43 5.38
C PHE A 156 18.24 10.85 6.74
N LEU A 157 18.19 9.98 7.75
CA LEU A 157 18.76 10.28 9.07
C LEU A 157 20.27 10.45 9.00
N VAL A 158 20.98 9.58 8.27
CA VAL A 158 22.43 9.70 8.10
C VAL A 158 22.79 11.03 7.44
N LEU A 159 22.11 11.38 6.35
CA LEU A 159 22.34 12.65 5.65
C LEU A 159 21.96 13.86 6.53
N PHE A 160 20.83 13.79 7.25
CA PHE A 160 20.39 14.86 8.12
C PHE A 160 21.39 15.10 9.28
N TYR A 161 21.81 14.05 9.99
CA TYR A 161 22.73 14.21 11.11
C TYR A 161 24.15 14.55 10.66
N ALA A 162 24.61 14.04 9.50
CA ALA A 162 25.88 14.46 8.90
C ALA A 162 25.86 15.95 8.53
N ALA A 163 24.79 16.41 7.89
CA ALA A 163 24.62 17.82 7.58
C ALA A 163 24.52 18.67 8.85
N ASN A 164 23.78 18.21 9.85
CA ASN A 164 23.69 18.92 11.13
C ASN A 164 25.04 19.01 11.87
N ALA A 165 25.88 18.00 11.78
CA ALA A 165 27.22 18.01 12.37
C ALA A 165 28.15 19.02 11.70
N ILE A 166 27.94 19.30 10.38
CA ILE A 166 28.74 20.27 9.62
C ILE A 166 28.19 21.70 9.78
N PHE A 167 26.87 21.87 9.68
CA PHE A 167 26.23 23.20 9.61
C PHE A 167 25.64 23.68 10.93
N ASN A 168 25.56 22.83 11.96
CA ASN A 168 24.97 23.14 13.27
C ASN A 168 23.60 23.83 13.17
N PHE A 169 22.61 23.12 12.61
CA PHE A 169 21.27 23.68 12.37
C PHE A 169 20.61 24.13 13.67
N ALA A 170 20.46 25.44 13.86
CA ALA A 170 19.84 26.04 15.06
C ALA A 170 18.40 25.54 15.29
N PHE A 171 17.65 25.31 14.22
CA PHE A 171 16.25 24.88 14.30
C PHE A 171 16.03 23.52 14.96
N VAL A 172 17.06 22.67 15.08
CA VAL A 172 16.93 21.33 15.68
C VAL A 172 16.42 21.40 17.12
N SER A 173 16.77 22.46 17.84
CA SER A 173 16.32 22.73 19.21
C SER A 173 15.00 23.47 19.29
N ASP A 174 14.48 23.97 18.19
CA ASP A 174 13.22 24.72 18.16
C ASP A 174 12.02 23.78 18.27
N SER A 175 10.93 24.29 18.88
CA SER A 175 9.67 23.56 18.95
C SER A 175 8.99 23.45 17.60
N VAL A 176 8.53 22.24 17.26
CA VAL A 176 7.76 22.01 16.02
C VAL A 176 6.30 22.42 16.19
N THR A 177 5.71 22.84 15.07
CA THR A 177 4.26 23.05 14.94
C THR A 177 3.63 21.90 14.15
N PRO A 178 2.30 21.72 14.20
CA PRO A 178 1.62 20.74 13.34
C PRO A 178 1.94 20.90 11.85
N PHE A 179 2.11 22.16 11.40
CA PHE A 179 2.47 22.46 10.02
C PHE A 179 3.91 22.00 9.68
N ASN A 180 4.86 22.22 10.58
CA ASN A 180 6.24 21.77 10.41
C ASN A 180 6.31 20.23 10.29
N ILE A 181 5.54 19.49 11.10
CA ILE A 181 5.45 18.03 11.04
C ILE A 181 4.97 17.58 9.65
N ALA A 182 3.91 18.21 9.13
CA ALA A 182 3.40 17.91 7.79
C ALA A 182 4.45 18.17 6.69
N ILE A 183 5.18 19.29 6.78
CA ILE A 183 6.25 19.63 5.84
C ILE A 183 7.38 18.58 5.89
N VAL A 184 7.89 18.27 7.07
CA VAL A 184 8.98 17.29 7.24
C VAL A 184 8.54 15.93 6.70
N HIS A 185 7.33 15.49 7.01
CA HIS A 185 6.78 14.24 6.50
C HIS A 185 6.67 14.23 4.97
N THR A 186 6.20 15.33 4.37
CA THR A 186 6.10 15.47 2.91
C THR A 186 7.46 15.48 2.24
N ILE A 187 8.41 16.28 2.75
CA ILE A 187 9.77 16.37 2.20
C ILE A 187 10.43 14.99 2.25
N PHE A 188 10.34 14.29 3.38
CA PHE A 188 10.88 12.94 3.50
C PHE A 188 10.34 12.02 2.41
N ASN A 189 9.02 11.92 2.28
CA ASN A 189 8.41 10.99 1.33
C ASN A 189 8.76 11.35 -0.13
N VAL A 190 8.76 12.64 -0.49
CA VAL A 190 9.12 13.10 -1.85
C VAL A 190 10.59 12.81 -2.14
N VAL A 191 11.49 13.16 -1.21
CA VAL A 191 12.94 12.95 -1.39
C VAL A 191 13.27 11.45 -1.41
N ALA A 192 12.74 10.66 -0.47
CA ALA A 192 12.94 9.22 -0.43
C ALA A 192 12.47 8.56 -1.73
N THR A 193 11.30 8.96 -2.24
CA THR A 193 10.78 8.45 -3.51
C THR A 193 11.69 8.85 -4.68
N ALA A 194 12.06 10.12 -4.80
CA ALA A 194 12.92 10.60 -5.88
C ALA A 194 14.29 9.90 -5.89
N VAL A 195 14.88 9.65 -4.72
CA VAL A 195 16.18 9.00 -4.58
C VAL A 195 16.09 7.49 -4.82
N LEU A 196 15.05 6.81 -4.31
CA LEU A 196 14.94 5.35 -4.37
C LEU A 196 14.27 4.84 -5.65
N LEU A 197 13.52 5.68 -6.38
CA LEU A 197 12.85 5.29 -7.63
C LEU A 197 13.80 4.70 -8.68
N PRO A 198 15.00 5.27 -8.93
CA PRO A 198 15.97 4.67 -9.85
C PRO A 198 16.48 3.30 -9.40
N PHE A 199 16.39 2.99 -8.10
CA PHE A 199 16.87 1.75 -7.49
C PHE A 199 15.76 0.70 -7.28
N ASN A 200 14.63 0.81 -7.99
CA ASN A 200 13.51 -0.12 -7.89
C ASN A 200 13.93 -1.59 -8.09
N LYS A 201 14.83 -1.87 -9.06
CA LYS A 201 15.37 -3.22 -9.30
C LYS A 201 16.19 -3.76 -8.10
N LEU A 202 16.87 -2.88 -7.35
CA LEU A 202 17.58 -3.27 -6.13
C LEU A 202 16.60 -3.68 -5.05
N LEU A 203 15.54 -2.90 -4.84
CA LEU A 203 14.48 -3.20 -3.87
C LEU A 203 13.77 -4.52 -4.22
N GLU A 204 13.47 -4.75 -5.49
CA GLU A 204 12.91 -6.01 -5.98
C GLU A 204 13.87 -7.18 -5.72
N LYS A 205 15.17 -7.02 -6.02
CA LYS A 205 16.17 -8.06 -5.74
C LYS A 205 16.24 -8.41 -4.26
N LEU A 206 16.22 -7.42 -3.37
CA LEU A 206 16.19 -7.65 -1.92
C LEU A 206 14.94 -8.42 -1.49
N ALA A 207 13.78 -8.05 -2.02
CA ALA A 207 12.53 -8.74 -1.73
C ALA A 207 12.53 -10.20 -2.23
N ARG A 208 13.09 -10.47 -3.43
CA ARG A 208 13.26 -11.84 -3.97
C ARG A 208 14.28 -12.66 -3.16
N MET A 209 15.32 -12.05 -2.64
CA MET A 209 16.28 -12.73 -1.76
C MET A 209 15.64 -13.15 -0.43
N THR A 210 14.70 -12.36 0.08
CA THR A 210 14.00 -12.65 1.34
C THR A 210 12.87 -13.66 1.12
N ILE A 211 12.08 -13.48 0.07
CA ILE A 211 11.00 -14.37 -0.31
C ILE A 211 11.47 -15.15 -1.56
N LYS A 212 12.12 -16.28 -1.30
CA LYS A 212 12.67 -17.13 -2.35
C LYS A 212 11.56 -17.78 -3.19
N GLU A 213 11.87 -18.09 -4.43
CA GLU A 213 11.06 -18.97 -5.27
C GLU A 213 11.14 -20.38 -4.66
N GLY A 214 10.01 -20.91 -4.24
CA GLY A 214 9.90 -22.32 -3.89
C GLY A 214 9.42 -23.08 -5.12
N ALA A 215 9.58 -24.40 -5.13
CA ALA A 215 9.27 -25.26 -6.25
C ALA A 215 7.77 -25.32 -6.65
N GLU A 216 6.88 -24.65 -5.92
CA GLU A 216 5.45 -24.52 -6.19
C GLU A 216 4.99 -23.08 -5.97
N GLU A 217 5.24 -22.18 -6.91
CA GLU A 217 4.22 -21.16 -7.14
C GLU A 217 3.04 -21.90 -7.76
N SER A 218 1.91 -21.98 -7.04
CA SER A 218 0.71 -22.47 -7.70
C SER A 218 0.53 -21.59 -8.94
N THR A 219 0.52 -22.20 -10.10
CA THR A 219 0.29 -21.57 -11.41
C THR A 219 -0.90 -20.60 -11.36
N PHE A 220 -1.81 -20.83 -10.44
CA PHE A 220 -3.05 -20.11 -10.19
C PHE A 220 -2.98 -19.07 -9.07
N GLY A 221 -1.82 -18.70 -8.56
CA GLY A 221 -1.66 -17.64 -7.52
C GLY A 221 -2.19 -16.26 -7.93
N LEU A 222 -2.45 -16.05 -9.23
CA LEU A 222 -3.09 -14.85 -9.76
C LEU A 222 -4.62 -14.86 -9.59
N LEU A 223 -5.25 -16.00 -9.25
CA LEU A 223 -6.70 -16.16 -9.06
C LEU A 223 -7.11 -15.99 -7.57
N ASP A 224 -6.56 -14.99 -6.88
CA ASP A 224 -6.91 -14.70 -5.50
C ASP A 224 -8.32 -14.12 -5.41
N GLU A 225 -9.18 -14.71 -4.57
CA GLU A 225 -10.58 -14.27 -4.37
C GLU A 225 -10.69 -12.82 -3.87
N ARG A 226 -9.64 -12.28 -3.25
CA ARG A 226 -9.59 -10.88 -2.82
C ARG A 226 -9.65 -9.90 -3.99
N PHE A 227 -9.17 -10.29 -5.17
CA PHE A 227 -9.24 -9.47 -6.38
C PHE A 227 -10.66 -9.36 -6.94
N LEU A 228 -11.58 -10.23 -6.53
CA LEU A 228 -13.00 -10.09 -6.87
C LEU A 228 -13.64 -8.80 -6.32
N GLN A 229 -12.97 -8.12 -5.36
CA GLN A 229 -13.37 -6.80 -4.88
C GLN A 229 -12.94 -5.66 -5.83
N THR A 230 -12.00 -5.93 -6.73
CA THR A 230 -11.53 -5.02 -7.79
C THR A 230 -11.69 -5.70 -9.15
N PRO A 231 -12.90 -5.78 -9.68
CA PRO A 231 -13.24 -6.66 -10.81
C PRO A 231 -12.40 -6.42 -12.07
N SER A 232 -12.11 -5.17 -12.44
CA SER A 232 -11.28 -4.87 -13.61
C SER A 232 -9.85 -5.38 -13.49
N PHE A 233 -9.28 -5.35 -12.28
CA PHE A 233 -7.97 -5.94 -12.01
C PHE A 233 -8.01 -7.48 -12.10
N ALA A 234 -9.06 -8.10 -11.57
CA ALA A 234 -9.26 -9.55 -11.66
C ALA A 234 -9.38 -10.02 -13.12
N VAL A 235 -10.08 -9.26 -13.98
CA VAL A 235 -10.15 -9.54 -15.43
C VAL A 235 -8.77 -9.53 -16.07
N GLU A 236 -7.90 -8.57 -15.73
CA GLU A 236 -6.54 -8.48 -16.26
C GLU A 236 -5.67 -9.68 -15.84
N GLN A 237 -5.84 -10.16 -14.60
CA GLN A 237 -5.15 -11.36 -14.13
C GLN A 237 -5.63 -12.62 -14.89
N CYS A 238 -6.93 -12.76 -15.12
CA CYS A 238 -7.48 -13.84 -15.93
C CYS A 238 -6.95 -13.79 -17.38
N MET A 239 -6.87 -12.60 -17.99
CA MET A 239 -6.28 -12.41 -19.33
C MET A 239 -4.82 -12.87 -19.36
N THR A 240 -4.05 -12.55 -18.34
CA THR A 240 -2.63 -12.95 -18.23
C THR A 240 -2.51 -14.47 -18.17
N LEU A 241 -3.31 -15.14 -17.32
CA LEU A 241 -3.30 -16.59 -17.20
C LEU A 241 -3.78 -17.29 -18.49
N ALA A 242 -4.86 -16.81 -19.10
CA ALA A 242 -5.33 -17.37 -20.37
C ALA A 242 -4.29 -17.19 -21.50
N THR A 243 -3.56 -16.08 -21.49
CA THR A 243 -2.44 -15.87 -22.44
C THR A 243 -1.32 -16.89 -22.21
N ASN A 244 -0.97 -17.16 -20.95
CA ASN A 244 0.02 -18.17 -20.61
C ASN A 244 -0.42 -19.58 -21.05
N MET A 245 -1.70 -19.92 -20.82
CA MET A 245 -2.31 -21.16 -21.31
C MET A 245 -2.21 -21.26 -22.84
N ALA A 246 -2.55 -20.20 -23.58
CA ALA A 246 -2.44 -20.18 -25.04
C ALA A 246 -1.01 -20.43 -25.55
N TYR A 247 0.00 -19.86 -24.90
CA TYR A 247 1.40 -20.11 -25.24
C TYR A 247 1.81 -21.58 -24.98
N MET A 248 1.38 -22.12 -23.84
CA MET A 248 1.62 -23.51 -23.46
C MET A 248 0.99 -24.50 -24.45
N VAL A 249 -0.29 -24.27 -24.83
CA VAL A 249 -1.00 -25.07 -25.84
C VAL A 249 -0.31 -24.99 -27.20
N LYS A 250 0.11 -23.79 -27.61
CA LYS A 250 0.88 -23.61 -28.85
C LYS A 250 2.20 -24.42 -28.85
N GLU A 251 2.91 -24.43 -27.72
CA GLU A 251 4.15 -25.18 -27.56
C GLU A 251 3.88 -26.71 -27.62
N SER A 252 2.82 -27.19 -26.95
CA SER A 252 2.36 -28.57 -26.99
C SER A 252 2.05 -29.01 -28.43
N PHE A 253 1.30 -28.20 -29.18
CA PHE A 253 0.99 -28.47 -30.57
C PHE A 253 2.26 -28.60 -31.46
N THR A 254 3.25 -27.75 -31.24
CA THR A 254 4.53 -27.80 -31.93
C THR A 254 5.28 -29.11 -31.59
N MET A 255 5.30 -29.50 -30.31
CA MET A 255 5.89 -30.77 -29.87
C MET A 255 5.17 -31.99 -30.46
N ALA A 256 3.82 -31.93 -30.57
CA ALA A 256 3.05 -33.00 -31.20
C ALA A 256 3.40 -33.15 -32.68
N GLN A 257 3.57 -32.07 -33.45
CA GLN A 257 4.03 -32.10 -34.83
C GLN A 257 5.43 -32.73 -34.96
N GLU A 258 6.35 -32.41 -34.04
CA GLU A 258 7.68 -33.02 -34.02
C GLU A 258 7.60 -34.54 -33.71
N CYS A 259 6.72 -34.92 -32.77
CA CYS A 259 6.52 -36.31 -32.39
C CYS A 259 5.93 -37.17 -33.53
N VAL A 260 5.03 -36.60 -34.36
CA VAL A 260 4.49 -37.22 -35.55
C VAL A 260 5.61 -37.47 -36.60
N ALA A 261 6.53 -36.51 -36.75
CA ALA A 261 7.65 -36.65 -37.67
C ALA A 261 8.69 -37.65 -37.18
N LYS A 262 8.95 -37.69 -35.88
CA LYS A 262 9.89 -38.60 -35.23
C LYS A 262 9.47 -38.83 -33.77
N TYR A 263 8.95 -40.03 -33.50
CA TYR A 263 8.51 -40.39 -32.16
C TYR A 263 9.64 -40.29 -31.13
N SER A 264 9.36 -39.68 -30.01
CA SER A 264 10.25 -39.56 -28.86
C SER A 264 9.42 -39.66 -27.56
N GLU A 265 9.69 -40.68 -26.76
CA GLU A 265 9.02 -40.90 -25.47
C GLU A 265 9.14 -39.68 -24.50
N SER A 266 10.24 -38.94 -24.57
CA SER A 266 10.44 -37.74 -23.75
C SER A 266 9.57 -36.57 -24.19
N ILE A 267 9.25 -36.44 -25.47
CA ILE A 267 8.34 -35.44 -26.02
C ILE A 267 6.90 -35.83 -25.71
N ASP A 268 6.56 -37.11 -25.95
CA ASP A 268 5.23 -37.66 -25.64
C ASP A 268 4.84 -37.43 -24.17
N ARG A 269 5.72 -37.70 -23.21
CA ARG A 269 5.50 -37.43 -21.78
C ARG A 269 5.24 -35.96 -21.50
N LYS A 270 5.98 -35.04 -22.15
CA LYS A 270 5.76 -33.60 -21.98
C LYS A 270 4.43 -33.16 -22.56
N ILE A 271 3.96 -33.73 -23.64
CA ILE A 271 2.64 -33.43 -24.21
C ILE A 271 1.54 -33.79 -23.21
N ILE A 272 1.62 -35.02 -22.62
CA ILE A 272 0.67 -35.46 -21.59
C ILE A 272 0.73 -34.58 -20.33
N GLU A 273 1.91 -34.19 -19.88
CA GLU A 273 2.05 -33.25 -18.76
C GLU A 273 1.42 -31.89 -19.08
N THR A 274 1.50 -31.43 -20.34
CA THR A 274 0.94 -30.16 -20.78
C THR A 274 -0.57 -30.23 -20.90
N GLU A 275 -1.13 -31.32 -21.36
CA GLU A 275 -2.57 -31.58 -21.41
C GLU A 275 -3.17 -31.56 -19.98
N ASN A 276 -2.63 -32.33 -19.05
CA ASN A 276 -3.09 -32.28 -17.65
C ASN A 276 -3.02 -30.86 -17.02
N LEU A 277 -2.00 -30.10 -17.39
CA LEU A 277 -1.88 -28.71 -16.92
C LEU A 277 -2.90 -27.79 -17.59
N ALA A 278 -3.27 -28.03 -18.86
CA ALA A 278 -4.30 -27.27 -19.56
C ALA A 278 -5.68 -27.48 -18.91
N ASP A 279 -6.01 -28.70 -18.49
CA ASP A 279 -7.22 -29.01 -17.72
C ASP A 279 -7.27 -28.24 -16.41
N GLU A 280 -6.16 -28.22 -15.66
CA GLU A 280 -6.07 -27.45 -14.42
C GLU A 280 -6.27 -25.95 -14.66
N TYR A 281 -5.77 -25.41 -15.79
CA TYR A 281 -6.00 -24.01 -16.18
C TYR A 281 -7.47 -23.74 -16.50
N GLU A 282 -8.13 -24.63 -17.27
CA GLU A 282 -9.54 -24.51 -17.63
C GLU A 282 -10.43 -24.51 -16.39
N ASP A 283 -10.25 -25.50 -15.51
CA ASP A 283 -11.01 -25.63 -14.26
C ASP A 283 -10.84 -24.40 -13.35
N ALA A 284 -9.60 -24.00 -13.09
CA ALA A 284 -9.31 -22.88 -12.17
C ALA A 284 -9.80 -21.53 -12.73
N LEU A 285 -9.51 -21.23 -14.01
CA LEU A 285 -9.96 -20.02 -14.69
C LEU A 285 -11.46 -20.00 -14.83
N GLY A 286 -12.08 -21.11 -15.26
CA GLY A 286 -13.52 -21.24 -15.43
C GLY A 286 -14.27 -20.95 -14.12
N ALA A 287 -13.87 -21.62 -13.03
CA ALA A 287 -14.46 -21.41 -11.71
C ALA A 287 -14.31 -19.95 -11.23
N TYR A 288 -13.16 -19.32 -11.49
CA TYR A 288 -12.91 -17.95 -11.07
C TYR A 288 -13.67 -16.92 -11.94
N LEU A 289 -13.71 -17.12 -13.27
CA LEU A 289 -14.47 -16.26 -14.21
C LEU A 289 -15.97 -16.29 -13.94
N VAL A 290 -16.52 -17.45 -13.54
CA VAL A 290 -17.94 -17.55 -13.12
C VAL A 290 -18.19 -16.70 -11.87
N LYS A 291 -17.30 -16.74 -10.86
CA LYS A 291 -17.42 -15.88 -9.67
C LYS A 291 -17.28 -14.39 -10.04
N LEU A 292 -16.41 -14.08 -10.98
CA LEU A 292 -16.16 -12.72 -11.44
C LEU A 292 -17.33 -12.16 -12.25
N SER A 293 -17.99 -12.97 -13.08
CA SER A 293 -19.17 -12.57 -13.85
C SER A 293 -20.37 -12.15 -12.97
N ALA A 294 -20.41 -12.65 -11.72
CA ALA A 294 -21.43 -12.26 -10.74
C ALA A 294 -21.15 -10.90 -10.08
N LYS A 295 -20.02 -10.24 -10.39
CA LYS A 295 -19.69 -8.91 -9.88
C LYS A 295 -20.14 -7.82 -10.82
N SER A 296 -20.17 -6.55 -10.33
CA SER A 296 -20.49 -5.39 -11.14
C SER A 296 -19.33 -5.05 -12.08
N LEU A 297 -19.37 -5.62 -13.28
CA LEU A 297 -18.39 -5.37 -14.35
C LEU A 297 -18.86 -4.19 -15.22
N ASN A 298 -17.93 -3.44 -15.77
CA ASN A 298 -18.22 -2.54 -16.89
C ASN A 298 -18.42 -3.35 -18.19
N GLU A 299 -18.95 -2.71 -19.22
CA GLU A 299 -19.29 -3.38 -20.49
C GLU A 299 -18.07 -4.04 -21.15
N SER A 300 -16.92 -3.35 -21.16
CA SER A 300 -15.67 -3.88 -21.72
C SER A 300 -15.17 -5.12 -20.96
N ASP A 301 -15.19 -5.07 -19.61
CA ASP A 301 -14.73 -6.20 -18.79
C ASP A 301 -15.70 -7.39 -18.88
N SER A 302 -17.01 -7.14 -18.99
CA SER A 302 -18.00 -8.19 -19.21
C SER A 302 -17.79 -8.92 -20.54
N GLN A 303 -17.47 -8.19 -21.61
CA GLN A 303 -17.12 -8.78 -22.91
C GLN A 303 -15.85 -9.63 -22.81
N LYS A 304 -14.80 -9.13 -22.13
CA LYS A 304 -13.54 -9.90 -21.93
C LYS A 304 -13.78 -11.20 -21.17
N VAL A 305 -14.58 -11.16 -20.09
CA VAL A 305 -14.95 -12.37 -19.32
C VAL A 305 -15.66 -13.40 -20.19
N SER A 306 -16.61 -12.95 -21.02
CA SER A 306 -17.32 -13.84 -21.95
C SER A 306 -16.38 -14.48 -22.98
N ILE A 307 -15.47 -13.68 -23.55
CA ILE A 307 -14.47 -14.20 -24.51
C ILE A 307 -13.53 -15.22 -23.84
N LEU A 308 -13.08 -14.91 -22.63
CA LEU A 308 -12.18 -15.80 -21.88
C LEU A 308 -12.83 -17.14 -21.57
N LEU A 309 -14.09 -17.17 -21.13
CA LEU A 309 -14.83 -18.40 -20.84
C LEU A 309 -14.88 -19.35 -22.04
N HIS A 310 -15.00 -18.82 -23.26
CA HIS A 310 -14.98 -19.62 -24.46
C HIS A 310 -13.54 -20.04 -24.85
N ALA A 311 -12.60 -19.09 -24.78
CA ALA A 311 -11.22 -19.31 -25.21
C ALA A 311 -10.50 -20.37 -24.38
N ILE A 312 -10.69 -20.41 -23.04
CA ILE A 312 -10.04 -21.43 -22.19
C ILE A 312 -10.49 -22.84 -22.52
N SER A 313 -11.79 -23.05 -22.79
CA SER A 313 -12.31 -24.35 -23.21
C SER A 313 -11.87 -24.74 -24.63
N ASP A 314 -11.67 -23.77 -25.52
CA ASP A 314 -11.12 -24.04 -26.85
C ASP A 314 -9.63 -24.40 -26.75
N PHE A 315 -8.88 -23.77 -25.86
CA PHE A 315 -7.44 -24.12 -25.64
C PHE A 315 -7.26 -25.50 -25.03
N GLU A 316 -8.09 -25.89 -24.05
CA GLU A 316 -8.08 -27.24 -23.48
C GLU A 316 -8.33 -28.29 -24.60
N LYS A 317 -9.39 -28.13 -25.38
CA LYS A 317 -9.69 -29.06 -26.53
C LYS A 317 -8.57 -29.17 -27.54
N MET A 318 -7.75 -28.13 -27.72
CA MET A 318 -6.57 -28.19 -28.60
C MET A 318 -5.45 -29.08 -28.07
N THR A 319 -5.44 -29.37 -26.78
CA THR A 319 -4.47 -30.29 -26.15
C THR A 319 -4.97 -31.74 -26.10
N ASP A 320 -6.28 -31.96 -26.14
CA ASP A 320 -6.93 -33.29 -26.13
C ASP A 320 -6.77 -34.06 -27.43
N TYR A 321 -6.53 -33.38 -28.55
CA TYR A 321 -6.42 -33.99 -29.91
C TYR A 321 -4.97 -34.06 -30.37
#